data_201e5e1b1dfd3203946d677da558cddf
#
_entry.id   201e5e1b1dfd3203946d677da558cddf
#
_cell.length_a   1.000
_cell.length_b   1.000
_cell.length_c   1.000
_cell.angle_alpha   90.00
_cell.angle_beta   90.00
_cell.angle_gamma   90.00
#
_symmetry.space_group_name_H-M   'P 1'
#
loop_
_entity.id
_entity.type
_entity.pdbx_description
1 polymer ?
#
loop_
_entity_poly.entity_id
_entity_poly.type
_entity_poly.pdbx_seq_one_letter_code
_entity_poly.pdbx_strand_id
1 'polypeptide(L)'
;MQVSAKTPRILNPHYSSGKDPLKYLLFAVDLDGTLVTDDKEITTATANAIREILEMGMTVALVSGRPTFGCEHIAEQLQLDKYGGYIISYNGAKITSCMDNDVLTRSTISRETVGELYDFLKGYPVTMMTYTRHEIITEDADSPYVRQESQIDNGMPIRQVPNLKEALMRDPYKCGIAGDPEVIGKLAIELQDRFRGKLNAILSGPIFIEAMSPYVDKGKALSFLMSEMGIERGQVIAVGDANNDIPMLQAAGLGVAMANANEMVKQVSDYVTTSNEEEGIQHLLNKYVLHPEGATEHPEVDFINAMQKDTLMETLGMKCTVLEEGYVECTMPVDRRTCQPMGILHGGASLALAETIAGYGSVYLLSQDETMVGMQVSGSHVHSARLGNTLTAKARIIHRGRSTHLWDVEIYTEMGTLVSSVRVLNSILHKR
;
A
#
# COMPACT_ATOMS: atom_id res chain seq x y z
N MET A 1 -15.68 -33.48 0.96
CA MET A 1 -15.79 -32.11 1.45
C MET A 1 -16.15 -31.20 0.28
N GLN A 2 -17.38 -30.70 0.24
CA GLN A 2 -17.77 -29.73 -0.79
C GLN A 2 -17.16 -28.38 -0.41
N VAL A 3 -16.22 -27.92 -1.20
CA VAL A 3 -15.73 -26.55 -1.15
C VAL A 3 -16.85 -25.71 -1.78
N SER A 4 -17.61 -25.01 -0.96
CA SER A 4 -18.50 -23.96 -1.42
C SER A 4 -17.63 -22.89 -2.09
N ALA A 5 -17.86 -22.66 -3.37
CA ALA A 5 -17.29 -21.52 -4.09
C ALA A 5 -17.85 -20.25 -3.47
N LYS A 6 -17.19 -19.72 -2.43
CA LYS A 6 -17.47 -18.38 -1.92
C LYS A 6 -17.04 -17.39 -2.98
N THR A 7 -17.96 -16.54 -3.39
CA THR A 7 -17.64 -15.31 -4.16
C THR A 7 -16.48 -14.62 -3.48
N PRO A 8 -15.42 -14.17 -4.21
CA PRO A 8 -14.30 -13.46 -3.60
C PRO A 8 -14.85 -12.34 -2.73
N ARG A 9 -14.46 -12.29 -1.46
CA ARG A 9 -14.83 -11.17 -0.57
C ARG A 9 -14.27 -9.91 -1.20
N ILE A 10 -15.14 -8.92 -1.37
CA ILE A 10 -14.84 -7.67 -2.04
C ILE A 10 -13.62 -7.04 -1.37
N LEU A 11 -12.61 -6.76 -2.19
CA LEU A 11 -11.55 -5.79 -1.90
C LEU A 11 -12.23 -4.53 -1.34
N ASN A 12 -11.53 -3.71 -0.59
CA ASN A 12 -12.01 -2.48 0.01
C ASN A 12 -13.29 -1.93 -0.67
N PRO A 13 -14.42 -1.73 0.05
CA PRO A 13 -15.70 -1.30 -0.53
C PRO A 13 -15.63 0.06 -1.24
N HIS A 14 -14.56 0.83 -1.03
CA HIS A 14 -14.28 2.09 -1.72
C HIS A 14 -13.50 1.91 -3.04
N TYR A 15 -13.11 0.68 -3.40
CA TYR A 15 -12.49 0.41 -4.71
C TYR A 15 -13.52 0.67 -5.83
N SER A 16 -13.42 1.82 -6.48
CA SER A 16 -14.23 2.16 -7.64
C SER A 16 -13.53 1.64 -8.91
N SER A 17 -14.20 0.78 -9.66
CA SER A 17 -13.73 0.16 -10.93
C SER A 17 -13.46 1.14 -12.08
N GLY A 18 -13.33 2.44 -11.81
CA GLY A 18 -13.17 3.50 -12.80
C GLY A 18 -11.84 4.26 -12.73
N LYS A 19 -10.95 3.90 -11.81
CA LYS A 19 -9.57 4.44 -11.76
C LYS A 19 -8.60 3.42 -12.36
N ASP A 20 -7.44 3.85 -12.84
CA ASP A 20 -6.36 2.97 -13.26
C ASP A 20 -6.12 1.90 -12.19
N PRO A 21 -5.93 0.62 -12.58
CA PRO A 21 -5.76 -0.45 -11.61
C PRO A 21 -4.51 -0.17 -10.77
N LEU A 22 -4.69 -0.11 -9.44
CA LEU A 22 -3.58 0.02 -8.51
C LEU A 22 -2.59 -1.12 -8.74
N LYS A 23 -1.31 -0.79 -8.81
CA LYS A 23 -0.24 -1.81 -8.87
C LYS A 23 -0.25 -2.69 -7.62
N TYR A 24 -0.47 -2.09 -6.46
CA TYR A 24 -0.54 -2.78 -5.18
C TYR A 24 -1.96 -2.70 -4.62
N LEU A 25 -2.48 -3.82 -4.13
CA LEU A 25 -3.84 -3.96 -3.61
C LEU A 25 -3.86 -4.25 -2.11
N LEU A 26 -2.77 -4.79 -1.56
CA LEU A 26 -2.65 -5.15 -0.15
C LEU A 26 -1.36 -4.58 0.44
N PHE A 27 -1.49 -3.87 1.55
CA PHE A 27 -0.40 -3.38 2.38
C PHE A 27 -0.41 -4.12 3.71
N ALA A 28 0.56 -5.01 3.93
CA ALA A 28 0.75 -5.78 5.14
C ALA A 28 1.88 -5.13 5.96
N VAL A 29 1.58 -4.72 7.19
CA VAL A 29 2.49 -3.94 8.01
C VAL A 29 2.58 -4.51 9.43
N ASP A 30 3.80 -4.75 9.90
CA ASP A 30 4.05 -5.03 11.30
C ASP A 30 3.80 -3.80 12.18
N LEU A 31 3.61 -4.00 13.49
CA LEU A 31 3.31 -2.91 14.43
C LEU A 31 4.56 -2.39 15.13
N ASP A 32 5.17 -3.19 15.99
CA ASP A 32 6.20 -2.76 16.92
C ASP A 32 7.56 -2.61 16.21
N GLY A 33 8.13 -1.38 16.24
CA GLY A 33 9.36 -1.09 15.49
C GLY A 33 9.12 -0.85 13.98
N THR A 34 7.86 -0.87 13.53
CA THR A 34 7.49 -0.71 12.11
C THR A 34 6.44 0.39 11.94
N LEU A 35 5.17 0.13 12.26
CA LEU A 35 4.08 1.09 12.08
C LEU A 35 4.03 2.12 13.20
N VAL A 36 4.30 1.68 14.44
CA VAL A 36 4.27 2.53 15.62
C VAL A 36 5.68 2.94 16.04
N THR A 37 5.79 4.14 16.63
CA THR A 37 7.00 4.64 17.27
C THR A 37 7.37 3.82 18.51
N ASP A 38 8.53 4.10 19.11
CA ASP A 38 8.94 3.48 20.37
C ASP A 38 7.95 3.79 21.51
N ASP A 39 7.26 4.95 21.46
CA ASP A 39 6.18 5.35 22.37
C ASP A 39 4.84 4.65 22.06
N LYS A 40 4.79 3.74 21.07
CA LYS A 40 3.63 2.95 20.65
C LYS A 40 2.50 3.77 20.01
N GLU A 41 2.83 4.89 19.42
CA GLU A 41 1.90 5.76 18.71
C GLU A 41 2.11 5.74 17.20
N ILE A 42 1.05 5.99 16.42
CA ILE A 42 1.16 6.24 14.98
C ILE A 42 1.30 7.74 14.77
N THR A 43 2.32 8.17 14.05
CA THR A 43 2.50 9.59 13.72
C THR A 43 1.38 10.10 12.82
N THR A 44 1.11 11.39 12.87
CA THR A 44 0.09 12.01 12.01
C THR A 44 0.42 11.83 10.52
N ALA A 45 1.69 11.89 10.15
CA ALA A 45 2.13 11.76 8.78
C ALA A 45 1.91 10.34 8.25
N THR A 46 2.31 9.32 9.02
CA THR A 46 2.05 7.91 8.71
C THR A 46 0.54 7.60 8.65
N ALA A 47 -0.26 8.10 9.62
CA ALA A 47 -1.71 7.89 9.62
C ALA A 47 -2.39 8.50 8.38
N ASN A 48 -1.96 9.68 7.94
CA ASN A 48 -2.47 10.33 6.73
C ASN A 48 -2.11 9.52 5.47
N ALA A 49 -0.86 9.09 5.31
CA ALA A 49 -0.43 8.28 4.17
C ALA A 49 -1.22 6.95 4.08
N ILE A 50 -1.46 6.29 5.23
CA ILE A 50 -2.29 5.07 5.27
C ILE A 50 -3.74 5.39 4.88
N ARG A 51 -4.29 6.50 5.34
CA ARG A 51 -5.65 6.92 4.95
C ARG A 51 -5.76 7.14 3.45
N GLU A 52 -4.79 7.80 2.82
CA GLU A 52 -4.78 8.04 1.38
C GLU A 52 -4.80 6.72 0.59
N ILE A 53 -3.97 5.74 0.94
CA ILE A 53 -3.99 4.43 0.26
C ILE A 53 -5.30 3.67 0.47
N LEU A 54 -5.93 3.79 1.65
CA LEU A 54 -7.24 3.22 1.93
C LEU A 54 -8.33 3.87 1.06
N GLU A 55 -8.29 5.19 0.89
CA GLU A 55 -9.21 5.95 0.02
C GLU A 55 -8.98 5.65 -1.48
N MET A 56 -7.76 5.30 -1.87
CA MET A 56 -7.45 4.80 -3.20
C MET A 56 -7.99 3.38 -3.46
N GLY A 57 -8.35 2.64 -2.41
CA GLY A 57 -8.91 1.29 -2.48
C GLY A 57 -7.93 0.17 -2.13
N MET A 58 -6.73 0.46 -1.64
CA MET A 58 -5.86 -0.57 -1.07
C MET A 58 -6.46 -1.12 0.23
N THR A 59 -6.21 -2.39 0.49
CA THR A 59 -6.51 -3.02 1.77
C THR A 59 -5.29 -2.98 2.68
N VAL A 60 -5.49 -2.72 3.97
CA VAL A 60 -4.43 -2.76 4.98
C VAL A 60 -4.61 -3.97 5.89
N ALA A 61 -3.54 -4.72 6.11
CA ALA A 61 -3.46 -5.80 7.08
C ALA A 61 -2.41 -5.47 8.15
N LEU A 62 -2.84 -5.34 9.40
CA LEU A 62 -1.96 -5.25 10.56
C LEU A 62 -1.46 -6.65 10.90
N VAL A 63 -0.13 -6.87 10.96
CA VAL A 63 0.47 -8.20 11.13
C VAL A 63 1.38 -8.18 12.35
N SER A 64 0.95 -8.74 13.48
CA SER A 64 1.66 -8.59 14.75
C SER A 64 1.76 -9.88 15.57
N GLY A 65 2.78 -9.95 16.44
CA GLY A 65 2.87 -10.92 17.53
C GLY A 65 1.88 -10.65 18.66
N ARG A 66 1.32 -9.45 18.74
CA ARG A 66 0.34 -9.06 19.74
C ARG A 66 -0.93 -9.91 19.67
N PRO A 67 -1.66 -10.08 20.79
CA PRO A 67 -3.06 -10.52 20.77
C PRO A 67 -3.92 -9.62 19.89
N THR A 68 -5.06 -10.14 19.42
CA THR A 68 -6.01 -9.32 18.64
C THR A 68 -6.40 -8.05 19.40
N PHE A 69 -6.62 -8.15 20.71
CA PHE A 69 -6.93 -7.02 21.60
C PHE A 69 -5.88 -5.89 21.52
N GLY A 70 -4.59 -6.22 21.53
CA GLY A 70 -3.49 -5.25 21.42
C GLY A 70 -3.40 -4.55 20.05
N CYS A 71 -4.09 -5.08 19.03
CA CYS A 71 -4.13 -4.49 17.68
C CYS A 71 -5.41 -3.69 17.42
N GLU A 72 -6.49 -3.92 18.18
CA GLU A 72 -7.83 -3.37 17.89
C GLU A 72 -7.82 -1.83 17.91
N HIS A 73 -7.15 -1.19 18.88
CA HIS A 73 -7.09 0.28 18.97
C HIS A 73 -6.35 0.92 17.78
N ILE A 74 -5.32 0.25 17.24
CA ILE A 74 -4.59 0.69 16.04
C ILE A 74 -5.51 0.58 14.81
N ALA A 75 -6.26 -0.53 14.70
CA ALA A 75 -7.21 -0.72 13.62
C ALA A 75 -8.34 0.33 13.65
N GLU A 76 -8.84 0.68 14.84
CA GLU A 76 -9.83 1.73 15.06
C GLU A 76 -9.27 3.13 14.68
N GLN A 77 -8.06 3.46 15.11
CA GLN A 77 -7.39 4.72 14.76
C GLN A 77 -7.24 4.90 13.25
N LEU A 78 -6.95 3.82 12.53
CA LEU A 78 -6.85 3.79 11.07
C LEU A 78 -8.19 3.59 10.35
N GLN A 79 -9.31 3.45 11.09
CA GLN A 79 -10.65 3.22 10.55
C GLN A 79 -10.73 1.97 9.65
N LEU A 80 -10.02 0.89 9.99
CA LEU A 80 -9.98 -0.33 9.19
C LEU A 80 -11.31 -1.08 9.15
N ASP A 81 -12.19 -0.84 10.11
CA ASP A 81 -13.58 -1.31 10.11
C ASP A 81 -14.40 -0.72 8.95
N LYS A 82 -14.15 0.56 8.63
CA LYS A 82 -14.79 1.27 7.52
C LYS A 82 -14.24 0.85 6.15
N TYR A 83 -12.93 0.69 6.04
CA TYR A 83 -12.24 0.43 4.76
C TYR A 83 -12.05 -1.06 4.44
N GLY A 84 -12.39 -1.98 5.34
CA GLY A 84 -12.30 -3.43 5.09
C GLY A 84 -10.93 -4.04 5.34
N GLY A 85 -10.19 -3.52 6.33
CA GLY A 85 -8.87 -4.04 6.71
C GLY A 85 -8.89 -5.34 7.51
N TYR A 86 -7.72 -5.86 7.83
CA TYR A 86 -7.53 -7.12 8.56
C TYR A 86 -6.53 -6.99 9.69
N ILE A 87 -6.73 -7.80 10.75
CA ILE A 87 -5.75 -8.02 11.80
C ILE A 87 -5.26 -9.47 11.72
N ILE A 88 -3.96 -9.64 11.50
CA ILE A 88 -3.22 -10.89 11.59
C ILE A 88 -2.47 -10.87 12.92
N SER A 89 -3.05 -11.48 13.95
CA SER A 89 -2.55 -11.48 15.32
C SER A 89 -1.84 -12.77 15.71
N TYR A 90 -1.12 -12.76 16.84
CA TYR A 90 -0.36 -13.90 17.37
C TYR A 90 0.61 -14.49 16.33
N ASN A 91 1.37 -13.62 15.62
CA ASN A 91 2.30 -14.01 14.55
C ASN A 91 1.65 -14.82 13.41
N GLY A 92 0.37 -14.60 13.14
CA GLY A 92 -0.36 -15.31 12.08
C GLY A 92 -1.26 -16.45 12.58
N ALA A 93 -1.36 -16.68 13.90
CA ALA A 93 -2.22 -17.71 14.43
C ALA A 93 -3.73 -17.39 14.30
N LYS A 94 -4.08 -16.13 14.07
CA LYS A 94 -5.47 -15.72 13.88
C LYS A 94 -5.56 -14.58 12.87
N ILE A 95 -6.49 -14.68 11.93
CA ILE A 95 -6.83 -13.59 10.99
C ILE A 95 -8.27 -13.18 11.24
N THR A 96 -8.47 -11.88 11.50
CA THR A 96 -9.78 -11.29 11.79
C THR A 96 -10.05 -10.15 10.81
N SER A 97 -11.22 -10.11 10.21
CA SER A 97 -11.72 -8.97 9.43
C SER A 97 -12.13 -7.85 10.38
N CYS A 98 -11.68 -6.62 10.12
CA CYS A 98 -12.05 -5.46 10.92
C CYS A 98 -13.50 -5.00 10.66
N MET A 99 -14.07 -5.31 9.50
CA MET A 99 -15.39 -4.85 9.08
C MET A 99 -16.52 -5.52 9.88
N ASP A 100 -16.42 -6.83 10.09
CA ASP A 100 -17.48 -7.66 10.68
C ASP A 100 -17.02 -8.49 11.88
N ASN A 101 -15.74 -8.37 12.26
CA ASN A 101 -15.06 -9.16 13.29
C ASN A 101 -15.07 -10.68 13.02
N ASP A 102 -15.33 -11.08 11.78
CA ASP A 102 -15.27 -12.49 11.38
C ASP A 102 -13.83 -13.02 11.45
N VAL A 103 -13.68 -14.22 11.98
CA VAL A 103 -12.40 -14.93 12.03
C VAL A 103 -12.26 -15.80 10.78
N LEU A 104 -11.36 -15.41 9.88
CA LEU A 104 -11.11 -16.12 8.61
C LEU A 104 -10.41 -17.45 8.85
N THR A 105 -9.42 -17.45 9.72
CA THR A 105 -8.65 -18.65 10.10
C THR A 105 -8.07 -18.52 11.51
N ARG A 106 -7.80 -19.67 12.12
CA ARG A 106 -7.18 -19.76 13.43
C ARG A 106 -6.36 -21.03 13.55
N SER A 107 -5.23 -20.93 14.23
CA SER A 107 -4.37 -22.06 14.59
C SER A 107 -4.03 -21.95 16.07
N THR A 108 -4.34 -22.96 16.85
CA THR A 108 -4.17 -22.99 18.30
C THR A 108 -3.17 -24.07 18.72
N ILE A 109 -2.68 -23.97 19.93
CA ILE A 109 -1.90 -25.02 20.60
C ILE A 109 -2.89 -25.89 21.40
N SER A 110 -2.80 -27.22 21.30
CA SER A 110 -3.66 -28.09 22.10
C SER A 110 -3.39 -27.87 23.58
N ARG A 111 -4.44 -27.93 24.43
CA ARG A 111 -4.29 -27.83 25.88
C ARG A 111 -3.39 -28.93 26.47
N GLU A 112 -3.32 -30.08 25.79
CA GLU A 112 -2.40 -31.16 26.17
C GLU A 112 -0.95 -30.73 26.02
N THR A 113 -0.59 -30.16 24.85
CA THR A 113 0.76 -29.61 24.58
C THR A 113 1.10 -28.46 25.52
N VAL A 114 0.14 -27.57 25.81
CA VAL A 114 0.34 -26.49 26.80
C VAL A 114 0.56 -27.07 28.20
N GLY A 115 -0.12 -28.15 28.54
CA GLY A 115 0.08 -28.86 29.81
C GLY A 115 1.47 -29.50 29.93
N GLU A 116 1.99 -30.08 28.82
CA GLU A 116 3.36 -30.58 28.76
C GLU A 116 4.39 -29.44 28.92
N LEU A 117 4.16 -28.30 28.23
CA LEU A 117 4.99 -27.11 28.35
C LEU A 117 5.00 -26.54 29.77
N TYR A 118 3.82 -26.41 30.38
CA TYR A 118 3.66 -25.95 31.76
C TYR A 118 4.42 -26.83 32.74
N ASP A 119 4.27 -28.16 32.63
CA ASP A 119 4.96 -29.08 33.52
C ASP A 119 6.49 -29.05 33.32
N PHE A 120 6.96 -28.84 32.09
CA PHE A 120 8.38 -28.68 31.82
C PHE A 120 8.95 -27.38 32.43
N LEU A 121 8.21 -26.29 32.36
CA LEU A 121 8.65 -24.97 32.83
C LEU A 121 8.73 -24.88 34.38
N LYS A 122 8.12 -25.79 35.15
CA LYS A 122 8.21 -25.82 36.63
C LYS A 122 9.64 -25.88 37.14
N GLY A 123 10.59 -26.36 36.35
CA GLY A 123 12.02 -26.43 36.72
C GLY A 123 12.81 -25.14 36.44
N TYR A 124 12.18 -24.11 35.92
CA TYR A 124 12.85 -22.88 35.49
C TYR A 124 12.31 -21.65 36.23
N PRO A 125 13.16 -20.64 36.53
CA PRO A 125 12.73 -19.39 37.15
C PRO A 125 12.13 -18.44 36.07
N VAL A 126 10.98 -18.82 35.52
CA VAL A 126 10.27 -18.09 34.47
C VAL A 126 8.80 -17.94 34.81
N THR A 127 8.17 -16.90 34.28
CA THR A 127 6.72 -16.69 34.35
C THR A 127 6.09 -17.12 33.06
N MET A 128 5.11 -18.02 33.12
CA MET A 128 4.30 -18.41 31.97
C MET A 128 2.99 -17.64 31.96
N MET A 129 2.55 -17.20 30.78
CA MET A 129 1.27 -16.56 30.57
C MET A 129 0.61 -17.06 29.29
N THR A 130 -0.69 -16.88 29.19
CA THR A 130 -1.45 -17.11 27.97
C THR A 130 -2.57 -16.09 27.85
N TYR A 131 -3.32 -16.11 26.77
CA TYR A 131 -4.25 -15.04 26.41
C TYR A 131 -5.65 -15.59 26.14
N THR A 132 -6.66 -14.93 26.67
CA THR A 132 -8.03 -15.03 26.18
C THR A 132 -8.29 -13.94 25.15
N ARG A 133 -9.55 -13.67 24.84
CA ARG A 133 -9.91 -12.52 24.00
C ARG A 133 -9.60 -11.18 24.67
N HIS A 134 -9.69 -11.10 26.01
CA HIS A 134 -9.68 -9.82 26.74
C HIS A 134 -8.77 -9.81 27.95
N GLU A 135 -8.04 -10.88 28.24
CA GLU A 135 -7.22 -11.00 29.43
C GLU A 135 -5.95 -11.80 29.18
N ILE A 136 -4.86 -11.39 29.83
CA ILE A 136 -3.68 -12.23 30.06
C ILE A 136 -3.99 -13.11 31.27
N ILE A 137 -3.74 -14.41 31.18
CA ILE A 137 -3.87 -15.36 32.27
C ILE A 137 -2.49 -15.81 32.70
N THR A 138 -2.19 -15.73 34.02
CA THR A 138 -0.92 -16.11 34.58
C THR A 138 -1.09 -16.57 36.05
N GLU A 139 -0.08 -17.25 36.63
CA GLU A 139 -0.03 -17.54 38.04
C GLU A 139 0.58 -16.42 38.88
N ASP A 140 1.30 -15.49 38.25
CA ASP A 140 1.94 -14.33 38.87
C ASP A 140 1.56 -13.03 38.16
N ALA A 141 0.48 -12.39 38.63
CA ALA A 141 0.02 -11.10 38.12
C ALA A 141 0.93 -9.92 38.48
N ASP A 142 1.78 -10.09 39.48
CA ASP A 142 2.72 -9.09 39.99
C ASP A 142 4.05 -9.10 39.24
N SER A 143 4.29 -10.12 38.43
CA SER A 143 5.49 -10.24 37.60
C SER A 143 5.70 -8.98 36.74
N PRO A 144 6.89 -8.37 36.80
CA PRO A 144 7.18 -7.18 35.97
C PRO A 144 7.06 -7.48 34.47
N TYR A 145 7.35 -8.72 34.08
CA TYR A 145 7.25 -9.16 32.68
C TYR A 145 5.80 -9.21 32.19
N VAL A 146 4.86 -9.71 33.02
CA VAL A 146 3.44 -9.78 32.70
C VAL A 146 2.85 -8.36 32.61
N ARG A 147 3.27 -7.48 33.51
CA ARG A 147 2.84 -6.07 33.48
C ARG A 147 3.37 -5.35 32.25
N GLN A 148 4.61 -5.62 31.84
CA GLN A 148 5.17 -5.07 30.59
C GLN A 148 4.38 -5.55 29.37
N GLU A 149 4.06 -6.84 29.27
CA GLU A 149 3.24 -7.38 28.17
C GLU A 149 1.85 -6.75 28.16
N SER A 150 1.20 -6.60 29.32
CA SER A 150 -0.08 -5.90 29.42
C SER A 150 -0.02 -4.46 28.89
N GLN A 151 1.05 -3.72 29.16
CA GLN A 151 1.23 -2.36 28.67
C GLN A 151 1.43 -2.31 27.15
N ILE A 152 2.22 -3.23 26.58
CA ILE A 152 2.42 -3.37 25.14
C ILE A 152 1.07 -3.68 24.46
N ASP A 153 0.24 -4.50 25.09
CA ASP A 153 -1.06 -4.89 24.59
C ASP A 153 -2.19 -3.91 24.99
N ASN A 154 -1.89 -2.63 25.04
CA ASN A 154 -2.85 -1.56 25.33
C ASN A 154 -3.57 -1.71 26.68
N GLY A 155 -2.85 -2.08 27.72
CA GLY A 155 -3.42 -2.25 29.05
C GLY A 155 -4.32 -3.47 29.17
N MET A 156 -4.04 -4.54 28.43
CA MET A 156 -4.81 -5.79 28.49
C MET A 156 -4.94 -6.28 29.92
N PRO A 157 -6.16 -6.51 30.46
CA PRO A 157 -6.36 -6.96 31.85
C PRO A 157 -5.58 -8.23 32.18
N ILE A 158 -5.07 -8.32 33.40
CA ILE A 158 -4.35 -9.49 33.89
C ILE A 158 -5.24 -10.23 34.89
N ARG A 159 -5.45 -11.52 34.67
CA ARG A 159 -6.14 -12.39 35.59
C ARG A 159 -5.18 -13.42 36.18
N GLN A 160 -4.98 -13.34 37.52
CA GLN A 160 -4.24 -14.32 38.24
C GLN A 160 -5.06 -15.59 38.49
N VAL A 161 -4.43 -16.76 38.33
CA VAL A 161 -5.02 -18.08 38.57
C VAL A 161 -4.11 -18.91 39.44
N PRO A 162 -4.64 -19.83 40.24
CA PRO A 162 -3.80 -20.69 41.10
C PRO A 162 -3.02 -21.76 40.34
N ASN A 163 -3.51 -22.14 39.14
CA ASN A 163 -2.88 -23.13 38.26
C ASN A 163 -3.27 -22.83 36.84
N LEU A 164 -2.27 -22.45 36.00
CA LEU A 164 -2.51 -22.04 34.61
C LEU A 164 -3.01 -23.21 33.76
N LYS A 165 -2.48 -24.41 33.95
CA LYS A 165 -2.89 -25.61 33.22
C LYS A 165 -4.36 -25.97 33.45
N GLU A 166 -4.84 -25.86 34.70
CA GLU A 166 -6.23 -26.12 35.06
C GLU A 166 -7.18 -25.01 34.64
N ALA A 167 -6.70 -23.75 34.57
CA ALA A 167 -7.49 -22.60 34.18
C ALA A 167 -7.79 -22.54 32.69
N LEU A 168 -7.11 -23.33 31.84
CA LEU A 168 -7.28 -23.33 30.40
C LEU A 168 -8.59 -24.00 29.99
N MET A 169 -9.58 -23.19 29.60
CA MET A 169 -10.88 -23.67 29.13
C MET A 169 -10.88 -23.98 27.61
N ARG A 170 -9.95 -23.42 26.85
CA ARG A 170 -9.82 -23.56 25.39
C ARG A 170 -8.36 -23.65 24.99
N ASP A 171 -8.11 -24.17 23.80
CA ASP A 171 -6.80 -24.18 23.19
C ASP A 171 -6.35 -22.74 22.88
N PRO A 172 -5.21 -22.27 23.43
CA PRO A 172 -4.74 -20.91 23.22
C PRO A 172 -4.05 -20.73 21.86
N TYR A 173 -3.96 -19.48 21.39
CA TYR A 173 -3.20 -19.13 20.19
C TYR A 173 -1.69 -19.07 20.47
N LYS A 174 -1.32 -18.56 21.64
CA LYS A 174 0.06 -18.29 22.06
C LYS A 174 0.21 -18.52 23.57
N CYS A 175 1.36 -19.00 23.98
CA CYS A 175 1.84 -18.90 25.37
C CYS A 175 3.08 -18.01 25.38
N GLY A 176 3.11 -17.01 26.27
CA GLY A 176 4.27 -16.20 26.59
C GLY A 176 5.06 -16.84 27.73
N ILE A 177 6.40 -16.84 27.64
CA ILE A 177 7.30 -17.30 28.69
C ILE A 177 8.31 -16.18 28.88
N ALA A 178 8.40 -15.65 30.10
CA ALA A 178 9.22 -14.49 30.39
C ALA A 178 10.11 -14.73 31.61
N GLY A 179 11.29 -14.11 31.60
CA GLY A 179 12.26 -14.25 32.68
C GLY A 179 13.57 -13.52 32.37
N ASP A 180 14.60 -13.85 33.17
CA ASP A 180 15.94 -13.32 33.00
C ASP A 180 16.51 -13.64 31.60
N PRO A 181 17.19 -12.69 30.91
CA PRO A 181 17.73 -12.89 29.54
C PRO A 181 18.63 -14.13 29.41
N GLU A 182 19.46 -14.46 30.40
CA GLU A 182 20.34 -15.63 30.33
C GLU A 182 19.57 -16.94 30.40
N VAL A 183 18.49 -16.97 31.19
CA VAL A 183 17.58 -18.11 31.30
C VAL A 183 16.79 -18.27 30.03
N ILE A 184 16.19 -17.18 29.52
CA ILE A 184 15.33 -17.14 28.32
C ILE A 184 16.11 -17.57 27.08
N GLY A 185 17.34 -17.07 26.90
CA GLY A 185 18.17 -17.45 25.75
C GLY A 185 18.51 -18.93 25.67
N LYS A 186 18.81 -19.57 26.82
CA LYS A 186 19.07 -21.02 26.90
C LYS A 186 17.79 -21.84 26.72
N LEU A 187 16.74 -21.42 27.42
CA LEU A 187 15.43 -22.09 27.38
C LEU A 187 14.81 -22.10 25.99
N ALA A 188 14.99 -21.04 25.18
CA ALA A 188 14.49 -20.98 23.79
C ALA A 188 15.03 -22.14 22.94
N ILE A 189 16.32 -22.45 23.07
CA ILE A 189 16.96 -23.56 22.35
C ILE A 189 16.41 -24.91 22.83
N GLU A 190 16.28 -25.11 24.16
CA GLU A 190 15.76 -26.35 24.74
C GLU A 190 14.29 -26.59 24.33
N LEU A 191 13.48 -25.54 24.29
CA LEU A 191 12.08 -25.62 23.87
C LEU A 191 11.96 -26.01 22.40
N GLN A 192 12.79 -25.45 21.51
CA GLN A 192 12.80 -25.81 20.10
C GLN A 192 13.15 -27.27 19.86
N ASP A 193 14.09 -27.82 20.64
CA ASP A 193 14.47 -29.24 20.52
C ASP A 193 13.43 -30.18 21.14
N ARG A 194 12.98 -29.88 22.36
CA ARG A 194 12.06 -30.76 23.09
C ARG A 194 10.66 -30.81 22.50
N PHE A 195 10.16 -29.66 22.00
CA PHE A 195 8.80 -29.54 21.44
C PHE A 195 8.79 -29.49 19.93
N ARG A 196 9.85 -29.97 19.28
CA ARG A 196 9.95 -30.03 17.81
C ARG A 196 8.73 -30.70 17.19
N GLY A 197 8.04 -29.98 16.28
CA GLY A 197 6.82 -30.43 15.64
C GLY A 197 5.54 -30.31 16.48
N LYS A 198 5.63 -29.98 17.78
CA LYS A 198 4.48 -29.68 18.64
C LYS A 198 4.28 -28.19 18.87
N LEU A 199 5.39 -27.45 19.00
CA LEU A 199 5.41 -26.00 19.19
C LEU A 199 6.47 -25.35 18.29
N ASN A 200 6.21 -24.11 17.92
CA ASN A 200 7.21 -23.17 17.43
C ASN A 200 7.51 -22.19 18.58
N ALA A 201 8.70 -22.27 19.16
CA ALA A 201 9.15 -21.39 20.24
C ALA A 201 10.11 -20.35 19.67
N ILE A 202 9.71 -19.09 19.66
CA ILE A 202 10.43 -17.96 19.07
C ILE A 202 10.88 -17.02 20.18
N LEU A 203 12.14 -16.63 20.16
CA LEU A 203 12.66 -15.54 20.98
C LEU A 203 12.18 -14.21 20.38
N SER A 204 11.20 -13.56 21.02
CA SER A 204 10.62 -12.29 20.58
C SER A 204 11.28 -11.07 21.22
N GLY A 205 12.22 -11.29 22.12
CA GLY A 205 13.00 -10.27 22.80
C GLY A 205 13.95 -10.91 23.80
N PRO A 206 14.83 -10.13 24.44
CA PRO A 206 15.82 -10.69 25.36
C PRO A 206 15.19 -11.39 26.57
N ILE A 207 13.97 -11.05 26.95
CA ILE A 207 13.26 -11.52 28.13
C ILE A 207 12.00 -12.35 27.83
N PHE A 208 11.66 -12.56 26.52
CA PHE A 208 10.42 -13.21 26.10
C PHE A 208 10.63 -14.33 25.08
N ILE A 209 9.97 -15.46 25.30
CA ILE A 209 9.75 -16.51 24.31
C ILE A 209 8.25 -16.58 24.02
N GLU A 210 7.90 -16.65 22.75
CA GLU A 210 6.55 -16.92 22.27
C GLU A 210 6.45 -18.37 21.79
N ALA A 211 5.60 -19.16 22.42
CA ALA A 211 5.32 -20.53 22.02
C ALA A 211 3.95 -20.57 21.30
N MET A 212 3.95 -21.04 20.05
CA MET A 212 2.79 -21.08 19.15
C MET A 212 2.69 -22.42 18.45
N SER A 213 1.62 -22.61 17.68
CA SER A 213 1.49 -23.76 16.77
C SER A 213 2.67 -23.82 15.78
N PRO A 214 3.24 -25.00 15.48
CA PRO A 214 4.38 -25.13 14.56
C PRO A 214 4.03 -24.78 13.10
N TYR A 215 2.75 -24.62 12.79
CA TYR A 215 2.25 -24.33 11.45
C TYR A 215 2.06 -22.85 11.19
N VAL A 216 2.37 -22.00 12.16
CA VAL A 216 2.08 -20.56 12.15
C VAL A 216 3.34 -19.76 11.89
N ASP A 217 3.28 -18.84 10.97
CA ASP A 217 4.16 -17.68 10.80
C ASP A 217 3.43 -16.57 10.02
N LYS A 218 3.98 -15.34 10.08
CA LYS A 218 3.39 -14.16 9.43
C LYS A 218 3.26 -14.33 7.90
N GLY A 219 4.19 -15.02 7.26
CA GLY A 219 4.18 -15.23 5.80
C GLY A 219 3.09 -16.20 5.34
N LYS A 220 2.90 -17.31 6.07
CA LYS A 220 1.79 -18.24 5.80
C LYS A 220 0.43 -17.58 5.99
N ALA A 221 0.28 -16.76 7.03
CA ALA A 221 -0.94 -16.04 7.29
C ALA A 221 -1.22 -15.00 6.18
N LEU A 222 -0.21 -14.25 5.74
CA LEU A 222 -0.32 -13.33 4.61
C LEU A 222 -0.69 -14.07 3.32
N SER A 223 -0.03 -15.18 3.01
CA SER A 223 -0.33 -16.01 1.84
C SER A 223 -1.76 -16.56 1.85
N PHE A 224 -2.26 -16.96 3.03
CA PHE A 224 -3.66 -17.35 3.19
C PHE A 224 -4.60 -16.19 2.90
N LEU A 225 -4.34 -15.00 3.47
CA LEU A 225 -5.17 -13.80 3.23
C LEU A 225 -5.17 -13.41 1.75
N MET A 226 -4.02 -13.43 1.08
CA MET A 226 -3.89 -13.18 -0.36
C MET A 226 -4.77 -14.15 -1.18
N SER A 227 -4.75 -15.45 -0.83
CA SER A 227 -5.58 -16.45 -1.49
C SER A 227 -7.08 -16.22 -1.30
N GLU A 228 -7.51 -15.83 -0.09
CA GLU A 228 -8.91 -15.52 0.21
C GLU A 228 -9.39 -14.26 -0.53
N MET A 229 -8.50 -13.31 -0.76
CA MET A 229 -8.79 -12.06 -1.48
C MET A 229 -8.60 -12.18 -3.00
N GLY A 230 -8.01 -13.25 -3.50
CA GLY A 230 -7.67 -13.40 -4.92
C GLY A 230 -6.56 -12.44 -5.38
N ILE A 231 -5.63 -12.06 -4.50
CA ILE A 231 -4.53 -11.13 -4.76
C ILE A 231 -3.26 -11.90 -5.09
N GLU A 232 -2.58 -11.48 -6.16
CA GLU A 232 -1.31 -12.05 -6.56
C GLU A 232 -0.14 -11.43 -5.77
N ARG A 233 0.95 -12.19 -5.64
CA ARG A 233 2.16 -11.75 -4.94
C ARG A 233 2.64 -10.35 -5.37
N GLY A 234 2.68 -10.08 -6.68
CA GLY A 234 3.12 -8.80 -7.24
C GLY A 234 2.27 -7.57 -6.83
N GLN A 235 1.10 -7.81 -6.26
CA GLN A 235 0.15 -6.78 -5.82
C GLN A 235 0.22 -6.50 -4.31
N VAL A 236 1.24 -7.03 -3.61
CA VAL A 236 1.38 -6.94 -2.15
C VAL A 236 2.67 -6.23 -1.77
N ILE A 237 2.56 -5.28 -0.86
CA ILE A 237 3.68 -4.69 -0.11
C ILE A 237 3.63 -5.26 1.31
N ALA A 238 4.76 -5.73 1.83
CA ALA A 238 4.91 -6.12 3.22
C ALA A 238 6.07 -5.38 3.88
N VAL A 239 5.89 -4.93 5.13
CA VAL A 239 6.88 -4.13 5.85
C VAL A 239 7.08 -4.68 7.27
N GLY A 240 8.34 -4.76 7.70
CA GLY A 240 8.69 -5.26 9.03
C GLY A 240 10.14 -4.93 9.41
N ASP A 241 10.51 -5.22 10.66
CA ASP A 241 11.84 -4.93 11.22
C ASP A 241 12.50 -6.12 11.93
N ALA A 242 11.74 -7.14 12.31
CA ALA A 242 12.19 -8.26 13.13
C ALA A 242 12.24 -9.60 12.37
N ASN A 243 12.93 -10.59 12.94
CA ASN A 243 13.11 -11.89 12.27
C ASN A 243 11.81 -12.64 11.99
N ASN A 244 10.76 -12.44 12.79
CA ASN A 244 9.43 -13.02 12.55
C ASN A 244 8.70 -12.41 11.33
N ASP A 245 9.21 -11.28 10.79
CA ASP A 245 8.68 -10.64 9.58
C ASP A 245 9.28 -11.23 8.31
N ILE A 246 10.46 -11.86 8.38
CA ILE A 246 11.15 -12.42 7.21
C ILE A 246 10.22 -13.25 6.31
N PRO A 247 9.41 -14.19 6.84
CA PRO A 247 8.48 -14.95 6.01
C PRO A 247 7.43 -14.09 5.31
N MET A 248 6.98 -13.00 5.96
CA MET A 248 6.00 -12.06 5.40
C MET A 248 6.62 -11.21 4.28
N LEU A 249 7.83 -10.70 4.50
CA LEU A 249 8.56 -9.93 3.47
C LEU A 249 8.80 -10.78 2.22
N GLN A 250 9.20 -12.05 2.40
CA GLN A 250 9.43 -12.99 1.30
C GLN A 250 8.14 -13.41 0.57
N ALA A 251 6.99 -13.39 1.24
CA ALA A 251 5.70 -13.73 0.63
C ALA A 251 5.15 -12.60 -0.25
N ALA A 252 5.53 -11.36 -0.01
CA ALA A 252 5.08 -10.19 -0.75
C ALA A 252 5.83 -9.99 -2.06
N GLY A 253 5.28 -9.19 -2.97
CA GLY A 253 5.93 -8.75 -4.21
C GLY A 253 6.96 -7.65 -3.98
N LEU A 254 6.75 -6.83 -2.94
CA LEU A 254 7.70 -5.86 -2.42
C LEU A 254 7.82 -6.05 -0.91
N GLY A 255 8.90 -6.71 -0.49
CA GLY A 255 9.26 -6.88 0.91
C GLY A 255 10.17 -5.74 1.36
N VAL A 256 9.80 -5.01 2.41
CA VAL A 256 10.50 -3.82 2.87
C VAL A 256 10.95 -3.97 4.31
N ALA A 257 12.22 -3.70 4.57
CA ALA A 257 12.76 -3.59 5.91
C ALA A 257 12.76 -2.12 6.39
N MET A 258 12.50 -1.92 7.66
CA MET A 258 12.74 -0.63 8.31
C MET A 258 14.24 -0.38 8.50
N ALA A 259 14.69 0.88 8.59
CA ALA A 259 16.10 1.19 8.85
C ALA A 259 16.58 0.71 10.22
N ASN A 260 15.69 0.65 11.20
CA ASN A 260 15.95 0.07 12.54
C ASN A 260 15.94 -1.46 12.55
N ALA A 261 15.61 -2.14 11.45
CA ALA A 261 15.66 -3.60 11.34
C ALA A 261 17.09 -4.14 11.49
N ASN A 262 17.20 -5.37 11.96
CA ASN A 262 18.50 -6.04 11.98
C ASN A 262 18.98 -6.42 10.58
N GLU A 263 20.28 -6.71 10.45
CA GLU A 263 20.92 -6.97 9.16
C GLU A 263 20.34 -8.17 8.41
N MET A 264 19.82 -9.19 9.12
CA MET A 264 19.24 -10.37 8.48
C MET A 264 17.91 -10.02 7.77
N VAL A 265 17.10 -9.16 8.37
CA VAL A 265 15.85 -8.67 7.77
C VAL A 265 16.14 -7.78 6.57
N LYS A 266 17.13 -6.87 6.68
CA LYS A 266 17.55 -6.00 5.57
C LYS A 266 18.07 -6.79 4.37
N GLN A 267 18.84 -7.86 4.61
CA GLN A 267 19.40 -8.69 3.53
C GLN A 267 18.36 -9.45 2.72
N VAL A 268 17.21 -9.77 3.30
CA VAL A 268 16.14 -10.50 2.60
C VAL A 268 15.08 -9.60 2.01
N SER A 269 15.13 -8.30 2.30
CA SER A 269 14.17 -7.31 1.79
C SER A 269 14.56 -6.79 0.40
N ASP A 270 13.55 -6.38 -0.38
CA ASP A 270 13.74 -5.74 -1.70
C ASP A 270 14.11 -4.26 -1.56
N TYR A 271 13.73 -3.63 -0.45
CA TYR A 271 13.98 -2.22 -0.16
C TYR A 271 14.13 -2.00 1.35
N VAL A 272 14.96 -1.01 1.72
CA VAL A 272 15.10 -0.53 3.10
C VAL A 272 14.59 0.92 3.13
N THR A 273 13.54 1.17 3.91
CA THR A 273 13.02 2.52 4.16
C THR A 273 13.70 3.17 5.37
N THR A 274 13.29 4.38 5.78
CA THR A 274 13.77 5.02 7.02
C THR A 274 13.22 4.30 8.26
N SER A 275 13.63 4.71 9.46
CA SER A 275 13.18 4.08 10.70
C SER A 275 11.72 4.40 11.05
N ASN A 276 11.16 3.67 12.03
CA ASN A 276 9.84 3.96 12.59
C ASN A 276 9.75 5.37 13.24
N GLU A 277 10.87 5.90 13.72
CA GLU A 277 10.99 7.27 14.24
C GLU A 277 11.15 8.35 13.16
N GLU A 278 11.47 7.94 11.92
CA GLU A 278 11.77 8.82 10.78
C GLU A 278 10.75 8.66 9.64
N GLU A 279 9.50 8.42 9.96
CA GLU A 279 8.38 8.32 9.01
C GLU A 279 8.58 7.26 7.91
N GLY A 280 9.20 6.11 8.24
CA GLY A 280 9.58 5.08 7.26
C GLY A 280 8.41 4.53 6.46
N ILE A 281 7.22 4.40 7.06
CA ILE A 281 5.99 3.97 6.37
C ILE A 281 5.51 5.04 5.39
N GLN A 282 5.50 6.31 5.79
CA GLN A 282 5.12 7.42 4.90
C GLN A 282 6.07 7.51 3.71
N HIS A 283 7.40 7.44 3.94
CA HIS A 283 8.40 7.47 2.87
C HIS A 283 8.20 6.31 1.88
N LEU A 284 7.93 5.11 2.38
CA LEU A 284 7.64 3.95 1.55
C LEU A 284 6.39 4.16 0.68
N LEU A 285 5.28 4.56 1.31
CA LEU A 285 4.01 4.75 0.62
C LEU A 285 4.10 5.87 -0.42
N ASN A 286 4.76 6.98 -0.11
CA ASN A 286 5.03 8.05 -1.07
C ASN A 286 5.80 7.52 -2.28
N LYS A 287 6.88 6.77 -2.07
CA LYS A 287 7.76 6.28 -3.14
C LYS A 287 7.09 5.27 -4.08
N TYR A 288 6.29 4.35 -3.56
CA TYR A 288 5.81 3.21 -4.34
C TYR A 288 4.31 3.22 -4.65
N VAL A 289 3.52 4.04 -3.94
CA VAL A 289 2.05 4.05 -4.05
C VAL A 289 1.49 5.43 -4.34
N LEU A 290 1.79 6.43 -3.49
CA LEU A 290 1.18 7.76 -3.58
C LEU A 290 1.86 8.61 -4.67
N HIS A 291 3.21 8.57 -4.72
CA HIS A 291 4.04 9.32 -5.66
C HIS A 291 5.16 8.42 -6.22
N PRO A 292 4.83 7.31 -6.92
CA PRO A 292 5.86 6.40 -7.43
C PRO A 292 6.83 7.16 -8.33
N GLU A 293 8.14 6.89 -8.18
CA GLU A 293 9.19 7.52 -9.01
C GLU A 293 8.86 7.34 -10.49
N GLY A 294 8.64 8.44 -11.18
CA GLY A 294 8.14 8.47 -12.56
C GLY A 294 6.63 8.74 -12.70
N ALA A 295 5.85 8.71 -11.63
CA ALA A 295 4.55 9.35 -11.62
C ALA A 295 4.76 10.85 -11.37
N THR A 296 4.38 11.67 -12.33
CA THR A 296 4.39 13.13 -12.17
C THR A 296 3.18 13.57 -11.35
N GLU A 297 3.20 14.82 -10.89
CA GLU A 297 2.04 15.48 -10.24
C GLU A 297 0.77 15.45 -11.15
N HIS A 298 0.92 15.01 -12.40
CA HIS A 298 -0.11 14.98 -13.45
C HIS A 298 -0.10 13.64 -14.21
N PRO A 299 -0.59 12.52 -13.63
CA PRO A 299 -0.61 11.20 -14.30
C PRO A 299 -1.36 11.19 -15.63
N GLU A 300 -2.38 12.03 -15.80
CA GLU A 300 -3.11 12.22 -17.04
C GLU A 300 -2.23 12.83 -18.15
N VAL A 301 -1.30 13.72 -17.80
CA VAL A 301 -0.32 14.29 -18.72
C VAL A 301 0.68 13.24 -19.19
N ASP A 302 1.15 12.39 -18.28
CA ASP A 302 2.06 11.29 -18.62
C ASP A 302 1.40 10.24 -19.48
N PHE A 303 0.16 9.89 -19.19
CA PHE A 303 -0.62 8.97 -20.01
C PHE A 303 -0.75 9.49 -21.46
N ILE A 304 -1.12 10.76 -21.63
CA ILE A 304 -1.21 11.40 -22.95
C ILE A 304 0.15 11.40 -23.65
N ASN A 305 1.23 11.74 -22.97
CA ASN A 305 2.57 11.74 -23.54
C ASN A 305 3.06 10.33 -23.92
N ALA A 306 2.72 9.31 -23.14
CA ALA A 306 3.05 7.92 -23.45
C ALA A 306 2.31 7.40 -24.69
N MET A 307 1.08 7.83 -24.92
CA MET A 307 0.29 7.49 -26.12
C MET A 307 0.85 8.09 -27.42
N GLN A 308 1.76 9.06 -27.35
CA GLN A 308 2.36 9.70 -28.53
C GLN A 308 3.38 8.82 -29.26
N LYS A 309 3.84 7.72 -28.64
CA LYS A 309 4.85 6.83 -29.20
C LYS A 309 4.44 6.31 -30.58
N ASP A 310 5.36 6.35 -31.54
CA ASP A 310 5.17 5.92 -32.93
C ASP A 310 4.07 6.70 -33.70
N THR A 311 3.79 7.95 -33.30
CA THR A 311 2.77 8.81 -33.90
C THR A 311 3.35 10.10 -34.51
N LEU A 312 2.47 10.91 -35.17
CA LEU A 312 2.81 12.23 -35.66
C LEU A 312 3.29 13.17 -34.54
N MET A 313 2.68 13.07 -33.37
CA MET A 313 3.00 13.90 -32.21
C MET A 313 4.46 13.68 -31.73
N GLU A 314 4.90 12.43 -31.64
CA GLU A 314 6.29 12.11 -31.37
C GLU A 314 7.22 12.59 -32.47
N THR A 315 6.82 12.38 -33.73
CA THR A 315 7.60 12.85 -34.89
C THR A 315 7.84 14.34 -34.85
N LEU A 316 6.86 15.14 -34.44
CA LEU A 316 6.97 16.61 -34.35
C LEU A 316 7.55 17.07 -33.00
N GLY A 317 7.80 16.15 -32.06
CA GLY A 317 8.35 16.44 -30.73
C GLY A 317 7.38 17.21 -29.83
N MET A 318 6.08 16.97 -30.01
CA MET A 318 5.05 17.55 -29.14
C MET A 318 5.13 16.94 -27.74
N LYS A 319 4.84 17.75 -26.70
CA LYS A 319 4.78 17.31 -25.33
C LYS A 319 3.67 18.04 -24.59
N CYS A 320 2.71 17.31 -24.05
CA CYS A 320 1.71 17.85 -23.15
C CYS A 320 2.37 18.24 -21.81
N THR A 321 2.03 19.40 -21.27
CA THR A 321 2.59 19.91 -20.00
C THR A 321 1.51 20.23 -18.97
N VAL A 322 0.28 20.56 -19.42
CA VAL A 322 -0.88 20.80 -18.54
C VAL A 322 -2.11 20.17 -19.19
N LEU A 323 -2.92 19.46 -18.41
CA LEU A 323 -4.19 18.89 -18.83
C LEU A 323 -5.21 19.05 -17.69
N GLU A 324 -6.15 19.98 -17.87
CA GLU A 324 -7.18 20.33 -16.91
C GLU A 324 -8.55 20.38 -17.57
N GLU A 325 -9.63 20.39 -16.79
CA GLU A 325 -10.98 20.50 -17.33
C GLU A 325 -11.15 21.82 -18.11
N GLY A 326 -11.22 21.70 -19.43
CA GLY A 326 -11.40 22.86 -20.35
C GLY A 326 -10.13 23.67 -20.63
N TYR A 327 -8.96 23.23 -20.18
CA TYR A 327 -7.68 23.87 -20.44
C TYR A 327 -6.55 22.86 -20.69
N VAL A 328 -5.73 23.11 -21.72
CA VAL A 328 -4.57 22.24 -22.04
C VAL A 328 -3.39 23.09 -22.47
N GLU A 329 -2.16 22.72 -22.06
CA GLU A 329 -0.92 23.27 -22.63
C GLU A 329 -0.05 22.14 -23.19
N CYS A 330 0.55 22.41 -24.37
CA CYS A 330 1.56 21.54 -24.96
C CYS A 330 2.70 22.38 -25.55
N THR A 331 3.90 21.80 -25.62
CA THR A 331 5.07 22.38 -26.26
C THR A 331 5.41 21.64 -27.55
N MET A 332 6.09 22.33 -28.48
CA MET A 332 6.64 21.76 -29.71
C MET A 332 7.91 22.53 -30.13
N PRO A 333 9.03 21.83 -30.40
CA PRO A 333 10.25 22.50 -30.88
C PRO A 333 10.08 22.99 -32.35
N VAL A 334 10.70 24.12 -32.68
CA VAL A 334 10.89 24.58 -34.03
C VAL A 334 12.25 24.09 -34.53
N ASP A 335 12.22 22.95 -35.22
CA ASP A 335 13.40 22.31 -35.78
C ASP A 335 13.22 21.91 -37.25
N ARG A 336 14.14 21.09 -37.79
CA ARG A 336 14.07 20.68 -39.21
C ARG A 336 12.79 19.93 -39.56
N ARG A 337 12.12 19.28 -38.61
CA ARG A 337 10.87 18.53 -38.81
C ARG A 337 9.65 19.44 -38.94
N THR A 338 9.71 20.62 -38.31
CA THR A 338 8.60 21.57 -38.21
C THR A 338 8.79 22.83 -39.00
N CYS A 339 9.95 23.04 -39.66
CA CYS A 339 10.27 24.20 -40.48
C CYS A 339 9.88 24.03 -41.94
N GLN A 340 9.58 25.16 -42.59
CA GLN A 340 9.50 25.28 -44.04
C GLN A 340 10.90 25.62 -44.62
N PRO A 341 11.12 25.56 -45.97
CA PRO A 341 12.43 25.79 -46.60
C PRO A 341 13.08 27.13 -46.27
N MET A 342 12.31 28.13 -45.86
CA MET A 342 12.82 29.45 -45.45
C MET A 342 13.42 29.49 -44.02
N GLY A 343 13.49 28.36 -43.30
CA GLY A 343 14.05 28.26 -41.98
C GLY A 343 13.19 28.79 -40.82
N ILE A 344 11.90 28.98 -41.11
CA ILE A 344 10.88 29.38 -40.13
C ILE A 344 9.83 28.29 -39.99
N LEU A 345 9.06 28.35 -38.91
CA LEU A 345 7.97 27.40 -38.62
C LEU A 345 7.00 27.26 -39.82
N HIS A 346 6.65 26.01 -40.13
CA HIS A 346 5.61 25.74 -41.13
C HIS A 346 4.22 25.88 -40.51
N GLY A 347 3.32 26.63 -41.17
CA GLY A 347 1.95 26.83 -40.68
C GLY A 347 1.17 25.53 -40.43
N GLY A 348 1.40 24.49 -41.25
CA GLY A 348 0.83 23.17 -41.05
C GLY A 348 1.27 22.51 -39.75
N ALA A 349 2.49 22.76 -39.26
CA ALA A 349 2.94 22.26 -37.96
C ALA A 349 2.20 22.97 -36.80
N SER A 350 1.93 24.28 -36.93
CA SER A 350 1.09 25.02 -36.00
C SER A 350 -0.34 24.46 -35.93
N LEU A 351 -0.93 24.13 -37.09
CA LEU A 351 -2.29 23.57 -37.16
C LEU A 351 -2.32 22.16 -36.55
N ALA A 352 -1.31 21.32 -36.83
CA ALA A 352 -1.19 20.00 -36.23
C ALA A 352 -1.07 20.05 -34.68
N LEU A 353 -0.28 21.01 -34.17
CA LEU A 353 -0.17 21.24 -32.74
C LEU A 353 -1.52 21.66 -32.13
N ALA A 354 -2.23 22.60 -32.78
CA ALA A 354 -3.52 23.08 -32.30
C ALA A 354 -4.60 21.99 -32.31
N GLU A 355 -4.66 21.17 -33.36
CA GLU A 355 -5.60 20.06 -33.48
C GLU A 355 -5.33 19.00 -32.40
N THR A 356 -4.07 18.66 -32.19
CA THR A 356 -3.64 17.70 -31.19
C THR A 356 -4.04 18.14 -29.79
N ILE A 357 -3.70 19.38 -29.39
CA ILE A 357 -3.97 19.85 -28.01
C ILE A 357 -5.48 19.97 -27.73
N ALA A 358 -6.28 20.41 -28.68
CA ALA A 358 -7.74 20.45 -28.61
C ALA A 358 -8.33 19.03 -28.54
N GLY A 359 -7.71 18.08 -29.23
CA GLY A 359 -8.03 16.65 -29.15
C GLY A 359 -7.83 16.09 -27.75
N TYR A 360 -6.68 16.35 -27.16
CA TYR A 360 -6.38 15.91 -25.76
C TYR A 360 -7.40 16.48 -24.77
N GLY A 361 -7.70 17.77 -24.85
CA GLY A 361 -8.71 18.38 -24.00
C GLY A 361 -10.11 17.81 -24.21
N SER A 362 -10.48 17.46 -25.43
CA SER A 362 -11.76 16.80 -25.68
C SER A 362 -11.79 15.38 -25.12
N VAL A 363 -10.74 14.57 -25.33
CA VAL A 363 -10.63 13.20 -24.80
C VAL A 363 -10.73 13.19 -23.27
N TYR A 364 -10.09 14.14 -22.59
CA TYR A 364 -10.15 14.28 -21.14
C TYR A 364 -11.57 14.54 -20.58
N LEU A 365 -12.45 15.13 -21.41
CA LEU A 365 -13.82 15.47 -21.06
C LEU A 365 -14.85 14.37 -21.40
N LEU A 366 -14.45 13.29 -22.11
CA LEU A 366 -15.35 12.23 -22.55
C LEU A 366 -15.73 11.27 -21.43
N SER A 367 -16.96 10.75 -21.52
CA SER A 367 -17.39 9.56 -20.78
C SER A 367 -16.87 8.27 -21.43
N GLN A 368 -16.96 7.14 -20.74
CA GLN A 368 -16.41 5.84 -21.21
C GLN A 368 -17.05 5.32 -22.50
N ASP A 369 -18.29 5.70 -22.78
CA ASP A 369 -19.07 5.33 -23.96
C ASP A 369 -18.91 6.32 -25.12
N GLU A 370 -18.07 7.36 -24.97
CA GLU A 370 -17.82 8.37 -25.98
C GLU A 370 -16.43 8.22 -26.63
N THR A 371 -16.31 8.78 -27.81
CA THR A 371 -15.04 8.98 -28.54
C THR A 371 -15.11 10.30 -29.30
N MET A 372 -13.98 10.81 -29.78
CA MET A 372 -13.95 12.04 -30.54
C MET A 372 -13.18 11.90 -31.87
N VAL A 373 -13.53 12.73 -32.81
CA VAL A 373 -12.79 12.96 -34.09
C VAL A 373 -12.71 14.44 -34.40
N GLY A 374 -11.58 14.88 -34.96
CA GLY A 374 -11.44 16.24 -35.47
C GLY A 374 -12.41 16.48 -36.63
N MET A 375 -13.07 17.63 -36.63
CA MET A 375 -13.96 18.04 -37.71
C MET A 375 -13.38 19.18 -38.52
N GLN A 376 -12.85 20.20 -37.86
CA GLN A 376 -12.37 21.41 -38.51
C GLN A 376 -11.25 22.06 -37.71
N VAL A 377 -10.19 22.46 -38.39
CA VAL A 377 -9.13 23.32 -37.90
C VAL A 377 -9.07 24.57 -38.77
N SER A 378 -9.07 25.76 -38.15
CA SER A 378 -8.98 27.04 -38.85
C SER A 378 -8.07 27.99 -38.07
N GLY A 379 -7.02 28.49 -38.70
CA GLY A 379 -6.03 29.29 -38.00
C GLY A 379 -5.43 30.42 -38.81
N SER A 380 -5.01 31.47 -38.11
CA SER A 380 -4.26 32.60 -38.61
C SER A 380 -2.85 32.61 -38.04
N HIS A 381 -1.84 32.67 -38.92
CA HIS A 381 -0.44 32.80 -38.50
C HIS A 381 -0.08 34.29 -38.55
N VAL A 382 0.25 34.86 -37.38
CA VAL A 382 0.43 36.30 -37.19
C VAL A 382 1.90 36.71 -37.03
N HIS A 383 2.75 35.76 -36.56
CA HIS A 383 4.20 35.94 -36.45
C HIS A 383 4.95 34.70 -36.90
N SER A 384 6.20 34.87 -37.29
CA SER A 384 7.10 33.74 -37.59
C SER A 384 7.87 33.32 -36.35
N ALA A 385 7.97 32.00 -36.12
CA ALA A 385 8.95 31.43 -35.21
C ALA A 385 10.13 30.84 -35.96
N ARG A 386 11.36 31.00 -35.44
CA ARG A 386 12.62 30.60 -36.10
C ARG A 386 13.10 29.25 -35.58
N LEU A 387 13.95 28.62 -36.38
CA LEU A 387 14.68 27.44 -35.96
C LEU A 387 15.35 27.67 -34.59
N GLY A 388 15.17 26.75 -33.64
CA GLY A 388 15.67 26.81 -32.26
C GLY A 388 14.67 27.36 -31.24
N ASN A 389 13.51 27.96 -31.68
CA ASN A 389 12.48 28.32 -30.72
C ASN A 389 11.75 27.08 -30.18
N THR A 390 11.18 27.22 -29.00
CA THR A 390 10.18 26.30 -28.47
C THR A 390 8.81 27.00 -28.43
N LEU A 391 7.81 26.36 -28.96
CA LEU A 391 6.44 26.85 -28.95
C LEU A 391 5.69 26.33 -27.74
N THR A 392 4.83 27.16 -27.17
CA THR A 392 3.82 26.77 -26.21
C THR A 392 2.44 27.05 -26.75
N ALA A 393 1.65 26.01 -26.97
CA ALA A 393 0.25 26.11 -27.35
C ALA A 393 -0.63 26.03 -26.11
N LYS A 394 -1.64 26.91 -26.03
CA LYS A 394 -2.62 27.00 -24.96
C LYS A 394 -4.01 26.87 -25.53
N ALA A 395 -4.72 25.81 -25.17
CA ALA A 395 -6.08 25.55 -25.61
C ALA A 395 -7.09 25.82 -24.50
N ARG A 396 -8.16 26.56 -24.83
CA ARG A 396 -9.30 26.78 -23.91
C ARG A 396 -10.58 26.37 -24.61
N ILE A 397 -11.42 25.60 -23.89
CA ILE A 397 -12.73 25.24 -24.44
C ILE A 397 -13.64 26.46 -24.39
N ILE A 398 -14.25 26.80 -25.52
CA ILE A 398 -15.21 27.91 -25.64
C ILE A 398 -16.65 27.43 -25.79
N HIS A 399 -16.84 26.15 -26.16
CA HIS A 399 -18.14 25.51 -26.17
C HIS A 399 -18.01 24.01 -25.92
N ARG A 400 -18.68 23.48 -24.86
CA ARG A 400 -18.83 22.07 -24.57
C ARG A 400 -20.27 21.63 -24.80
N GLY A 401 -20.53 21.10 -26.00
CA GLY A 401 -21.84 20.55 -26.37
C GLY A 401 -21.86 19.02 -26.29
N ARG A 402 -23.06 18.42 -26.38
CA ARG A 402 -23.23 16.95 -26.39
C ARG A 402 -22.58 16.25 -27.59
N SER A 403 -22.54 16.93 -28.75
CA SER A 403 -22.04 16.35 -30.00
C SER A 403 -20.81 17.06 -30.54
N THR A 404 -20.41 18.19 -29.96
CA THR A 404 -19.27 18.97 -30.43
C THR A 404 -18.58 19.71 -29.29
N HIS A 405 -17.23 19.76 -29.36
CA HIS A 405 -16.41 20.64 -28.54
C HIS A 405 -15.70 21.67 -29.44
N LEU A 406 -15.82 22.94 -29.09
CA LEU A 406 -15.13 24.03 -29.79
C LEU A 406 -14.04 24.62 -28.92
N TRP A 407 -12.82 24.65 -29.43
CA TRP A 407 -11.63 25.10 -28.72
C TRP A 407 -11.03 26.32 -29.40
N ASP A 408 -10.50 27.23 -28.58
CA ASP A 408 -9.65 28.35 -29.01
C ASP A 408 -8.21 28.02 -28.58
N VAL A 409 -7.27 28.10 -29.53
CA VAL A 409 -5.87 27.69 -29.32
C VAL A 409 -4.97 28.86 -29.75
N GLU A 410 -4.15 29.33 -28.81
CA GLU A 410 -3.13 30.33 -29.04
C GLU A 410 -1.74 29.69 -28.92
N ILE A 411 -0.85 29.97 -29.85
CA ILE A 411 0.49 29.43 -29.92
C ILE A 411 1.49 30.57 -29.80
N TYR A 412 2.39 30.44 -28.81
CA TYR A 412 3.38 31.44 -28.43
C TYR A 412 4.80 30.90 -28.55
N THR A 413 5.77 31.81 -28.79
CA THR A 413 7.19 31.52 -28.57
C THR A 413 7.49 31.57 -27.05
N GLU A 414 8.68 31.09 -26.65
CA GLU A 414 9.19 31.21 -25.27
C GLU A 414 9.30 32.66 -24.78
N MET A 415 9.35 33.64 -25.70
CA MET A 415 9.38 35.07 -25.39
C MET A 415 7.98 35.68 -25.26
N GLY A 416 6.92 34.87 -25.32
CA GLY A 416 5.53 35.32 -25.21
C GLY A 416 4.97 35.95 -26.47
N THR A 417 5.64 35.85 -27.63
CA THR A 417 5.13 36.38 -28.90
C THR A 417 4.07 35.45 -29.49
N LEU A 418 2.86 35.93 -29.77
CA LEU A 418 1.79 35.16 -30.41
C LEU A 418 2.20 34.84 -31.85
N VAL A 419 2.29 33.55 -32.18
CA VAL A 419 2.66 33.01 -33.50
C VAL A 419 1.41 32.67 -34.29
N SER A 420 0.44 32.02 -33.66
CA SER A 420 -0.78 31.56 -34.33
C SER A 420 -1.97 31.62 -33.39
N SER A 421 -3.15 31.95 -33.94
CA SER A 421 -4.46 31.79 -33.27
C SER A 421 -5.30 30.84 -34.09
N VAL A 422 -5.82 29.77 -33.48
CA VAL A 422 -6.45 28.65 -34.19
C VAL A 422 -7.74 28.26 -33.48
N ARG A 423 -8.79 27.98 -34.26
CA ARG A 423 -10.01 27.34 -33.75
C ARG A 423 -10.10 25.91 -34.21
N VAL A 424 -10.47 25.03 -33.27
CA VAL A 424 -10.61 23.60 -33.52
C VAL A 424 -12.00 23.14 -33.07
N LEU A 425 -12.72 22.50 -33.99
CA LEU A 425 -14.01 21.88 -33.73
C LEU A 425 -13.85 20.36 -33.76
N ASN A 426 -14.20 19.71 -32.68
CA ASN A 426 -14.20 18.25 -32.52
C ASN A 426 -15.66 17.73 -32.47
N SER A 427 -15.91 16.58 -33.09
CA SER A 427 -17.18 15.84 -32.99
C SER A 427 -17.07 14.80 -31.90
N ILE A 428 -18.09 14.70 -31.06
CA ILE A 428 -18.23 13.69 -30.03
C ILE A 428 -19.19 12.61 -30.54
N LEU A 429 -18.72 11.37 -30.52
CA LEU A 429 -19.42 10.20 -31.04
C LEU A 429 -19.64 9.19 -29.91
N HIS A 430 -20.81 8.54 -29.84
CA HIS A 430 -21.06 7.42 -28.94
C HIS A 430 -20.54 6.13 -29.56
N LYS A 431 -19.80 5.34 -28.78
CA LYS A 431 -19.37 3.98 -29.13
C LYS A 431 -20.63 3.11 -29.31
N ARG A 432 -20.69 2.38 -30.41
CA ARG A 432 -21.80 1.44 -30.68
C ARG A 432 -21.55 0.12 -30.02
#